data_62e3cc738738beeda1d8b12afb704e5a
#
_entry.id   62e3cc738738beeda1d8b12afb704e5a
#
_cell.length_a   1.000
_cell.length_b   1.000
_cell.length_c   1.000
_cell.angle_alpha   90.00
_cell.angle_beta   90.00
_cell.angle_gamma   90.00
#
_symmetry.space_group_name_H-M   'P 1'
#
loop_
_entity.id
_entity.type
_entity.pdbx_description
1 polymer ?
#
loop_
_entity_poly.entity_id
_entity_poly.type
_entity_poly.pdbx_seq_one_letter_code
_entity_poly.pdbx_strand_id
1 'polypeptide(L)'
;MQFIDQANIILKAGKGGNGIVSFRREKFVPAGGPSGGNGGRGGSVILMADNNLQTLLDFKFKREIIAEDGCKGGPNKRSGASGEDRILKVPCGTEIRDIKTGIILGDLTKDKQSLTIAIGGRGGHGNAYYLSNQNRAPESFTEGKDGEIWEVQLELKLLAEVGIIGLPNAGKSTLISVVSSARPKIANYPFTTLIPNLGVVRKIDGNGCLFADIPGLISGAADGVGLGHDFLRHIQRTKILVHLIDAIAENPLHDFEIIEQELKKYGKGLLDKERIIVLNKIELVDDDYLKIISKKLEDLSKKKVLVISSSLKKGLSSLLSEVWKRI
;
A
#
# COMPACT_ATOMS: atom_id res chain seq x y z
N MET A 1 -1.17 17.92 2.75
CA MET A 1 -1.47 16.85 1.78
C MET A 1 -2.67 16.06 2.27
N GLN A 2 -3.62 15.76 1.40
CA GLN A 2 -4.80 14.98 1.78
C GLN A 2 -4.42 13.49 1.70
N PHE A 3 -4.65 12.74 2.76
CA PHE A 3 -4.47 11.30 2.78
C PHE A 3 -5.73 10.64 2.20
N ILE A 4 -5.56 9.73 1.23
CA ILE A 4 -6.65 8.99 0.59
C ILE A 4 -6.35 7.51 0.68
N ASP A 5 -7.29 6.78 1.27
CA ASP A 5 -7.25 5.35 1.54
C ASP A 5 -8.12 4.54 0.58
N GLN A 6 -9.03 5.20 -0.14
CA GLN A 6 -9.89 4.54 -1.12
C GLN A 6 -9.96 5.36 -2.41
N ALA A 7 -9.91 4.68 -3.55
CA ALA A 7 -10.06 5.29 -4.85
C ALA A 7 -10.77 4.31 -5.80
N ASN A 8 -11.73 4.83 -6.56
CA ASN A 8 -12.39 4.08 -7.63
C ASN A 8 -11.79 4.50 -8.97
N ILE A 9 -11.32 3.52 -9.74
CA ILE A 9 -10.68 3.75 -11.02
C ILE A 9 -11.19 2.79 -12.08
N ILE A 10 -11.16 3.23 -13.33
CA ILE A 10 -11.46 2.45 -14.51
C ILE A 10 -10.14 2.13 -15.21
N LEU A 11 -9.86 0.86 -15.39
CA LEU A 11 -8.67 0.36 -16.06
C LEU A 11 -9.06 -0.19 -17.42
N LYS A 12 -8.50 0.37 -18.47
CA LYS A 12 -8.72 -0.08 -19.87
C LYS A 12 -7.42 -0.58 -20.45
N ALA A 13 -7.37 -1.85 -20.79
CA ALA A 13 -6.26 -2.39 -21.54
C ALA A 13 -6.38 -2.00 -23.02
N GLY A 14 -5.25 -1.95 -23.70
CA GLY A 14 -5.18 -1.58 -25.11
C GLY A 14 -5.83 -2.63 -26.00
N LYS A 15 -6.41 -2.16 -27.12
CA LYS A 15 -6.92 -3.00 -28.18
C LYS A 15 -5.78 -3.63 -28.97
N GLY A 16 -5.93 -4.85 -29.44
CA GLY A 16 -5.02 -5.46 -30.41
C GLY A 16 -5.09 -4.75 -31.78
N GLY A 17 -3.95 -4.61 -32.42
CA GLY A 17 -3.87 -4.08 -33.78
C GLY A 17 -4.52 -5.04 -34.78
N ASN A 18 -5.06 -4.51 -35.88
CA ASN A 18 -5.64 -5.31 -36.94
C ASN A 18 -4.55 -5.99 -37.77
N GLY A 19 -4.80 -7.22 -38.25
CA GLY A 19 -4.05 -7.79 -39.35
C GLY A 19 -4.31 -7.02 -40.65
N ILE A 20 -3.50 -7.25 -41.66
CA ILE A 20 -3.70 -6.63 -42.98
C ILE A 20 -3.70 -7.65 -44.12
N VAL A 21 -4.34 -7.27 -45.22
CA VAL A 21 -4.19 -7.97 -46.50
C VAL A 21 -3.10 -7.25 -47.29
N SER A 22 -2.06 -7.98 -47.66
CA SER A 22 -0.99 -7.49 -48.54
C SER A 22 -0.47 -8.64 -49.40
N PHE A 23 -0.03 -8.33 -50.59
CA PHE A 23 0.62 -9.28 -51.48
C PHE A 23 2.00 -8.75 -51.86
N ARG A 24 2.97 -9.65 -51.98
CA ARG A 24 4.33 -9.30 -52.38
C ARG A 24 4.33 -8.88 -53.83
N ARG A 25 4.90 -7.73 -54.13
CA ARG A 25 5.08 -7.22 -55.49
C ARG A 25 6.55 -6.84 -55.64
N GLU A 26 7.24 -7.54 -56.52
CA GLU A 26 8.65 -7.25 -56.83
C GLU A 26 8.86 -7.23 -58.35
N LYS A 27 9.97 -6.62 -58.78
CA LYS A 27 10.39 -6.64 -60.16
C LYS A 27 10.55 -8.10 -60.58
N PHE A 28 9.89 -8.53 -61.66
CA PHE A 28 9.85 -9.92 -62.18
C PHE A 28 9.01 -10.91 -61.35
N VAL A 29 8.28 -10.51 -60.30
CA VAL A 29 7.35 -11.38 -59.56
C VAL A 29 5.98 -10.69 -59.47
N PRO A 30 5.20 -10.68 -60.56
CA PRO A 30 3.93 -9.95 -60.62
C PRO A 30 2.83 -10.57 -59.73
N ALA A 31 2.90 -11.88 -59.46
CA ALA A 31 1.96 -12.63 -58.60
C ALA A 31 2.63 -13.15 -57.35
N GLY A 32 3.21 -12.27 -56.56
CA GLY A 32 3.78 -12.69 -55.28
C GLY A 32 2.70 -13.15 -54.27
N GLY A 33 3.05 -14.10 -53.41
CA GLY A 33 2.12 -14.66 -52.45
C GLY A 33 1.69 -13.68 -51.34
N PRO A 34 0.75 -14.07 -50.48
CA PRO A 34 0.26 -13.25 -49.39
C PRO A 34 1.36 -12.86 -48.44
N SER A 35 1.43 -11.59 -48.09
CA SER A 35 2.52 -10.98 -47.32
C SER A 35 2.01 -10.06 -46.18
N GLY A 36 0.72 -10.05 -45.92
CA GLY A 36 0.14 -9.24 -44.83
C GLY A 36 0.55 -9.78 -43.45
N GLY A 37 1.08 -8.90 -42.62
CA GLY A 37 1.50 -9.20 -41.26
C GLY A 37 0.36 -9.14 -40.26
N ASN A 38 0.62 -9.71 -39.09
CA ASN A 38 -0.31 -9.70 -37.96
C ASN A 38 -0.28 -8.34 -37.25
N GLY A 39 -1.38 -7.98 -36.60
CA GLY A 39 -1.40 -6.84 -35.68
C GLY A 39 -0.62 -7.14 -34.40
N GLY A 40 -0.17 -6.10 -33.72
CA GLY A 40 0.47 -6.16 -32.40
C GLY A 40 -0.55 -6.41 -31.27
N ARG A 41 -0.11 -6.93 -30.17
CA ARG A 41 -0.93 -7.05 -28.95
C ARG A 41 -1.14 -5.65 -28.34
N GLY A 42 -2.31 -5.37 -27.77
CA GLY A 42 -2.54 -4.21 -26.92
C GLY A 42 -1.79 -4.33 -25.58
N GLY A 43 -1.44 -3.20 -24.99
CA GLY A 43 -0.82 -3.14 -23.67
C GLY A 43 -1.78 -3.56 -22.57
N SER A 44 -1.24 -4.17 -21.53
CA SER A 44 -1.99 -4.55 -20.32
C SER A 44 -1.87 -3.47 -19.24
N VAL A 45 -2.80 -3.46 -18.27
CA VAL A 45 -2.69 -2.59 -17.09
C VAL A 45 -2.27 -3.42 -15.89
N ILE A 46 -1.15 -3.04 -15.27
CA ILE A 46 -0.50 -3.74 -14.18
C ILE A 46 -0.42 -2.81 -12.98
N LEU A 47 -0.91 -3.26 -11.82
CA LEU A 47 -0.70 -2.60 -10.54
C LEU A 47 0.56 -3.17 -9.89
N MET A 48 1.43 -2.31 -9.37
CA MET A 48 2.68 -2.69 -8.72
C MET A 48 2.82 -1.96 -7.38
N ALA A 49 3.09 -2.70 -6.32
CA ALA A 49 3.35 -2.14 -5.00
C ALA A 49 4.68 -1.39 -4.96
N ASP A 50 4.69 -0.23 -4.31
CA ASP A 50 5.88 0.60 -4.10
C ASP A 50 5.87 1.11 -2.65
N ASN A 51 6.89 0.71 -1.86
CA ASN A 51 7.05 1.10 -0.46
C ASN A 51 7.19 2.61 -0.24
N ASN A 52 7.58 3.36 -1.28
CA ASN A 52 7.74 4.81 -1.17
C ASN A 52 6.40 5.56 -1.23
N LEU A 53 5.33 4.88 -1.60
CA LEU A 53 3.99 5.45 -1.65
C LEU A 53 3.23 5.14 -0.36
N GLN A 54 2.50 6.14 0.15
CA GLN A 54 1.74 6.02 1.40
C GLN A 54 0.27 6.41 1.26
N THR A 55 -0.17 6.79 0.06
CA THR A 55 -1.54 7.27 -0.17
C THR A 55 -1.96 6.98 -1.61
N LEU A 56 -3.25 6.79 -1.82
CA LEU A 56 -3.86 6.66 -3.13
C LEU A 56 -4.26 8.02 -3.75
N LEU A 57 -3.63 9.13 -3.31
CA LEU A 57 -4.00 10.48 -3.72
C LEU A 57 -3.98 10.68 -5.24
N ASP A 58 -3.01 10.10 -5.94
CA ASP A 58 -2.89 10.22 -7.40
C ASP A 58 -4.10 9.66 -8.14
N PHE A 59 -4.74 8.64 -7.58
CA PHE A 59 -5.91 7.98 -8.17
C PHE A 59 -7.23 8.74 -7.92
N LYS A 60 -7.23 9.71 -7.00
CA LYS A 60 -8.39 10.60 -6.82
C LYS A 60 -8.67 11.43 -8.05
N PHE A 61 -7.61 11.87 -8.73
CA PHE A 61 -7.69 12.78 -9.87
C PHE A 61 -7.65 12.03 -11.21
N LYS A 62 -6.99 10.87 -11.28
CA LYS A 62 -6.89 10.01 -12.46
C LYS A 62 -7.86 8.83 -12.33
N ARG A 63 -9.11 9.05 -12.69
CA ARG A 63 -10.16 8.02 -12.57
C ARG A 63 -10.16 7.01 -13.71
N GLU A 64 -9.58 7.35 -14.82
CA GLU A 64 -9.51 6.49 -15.99
C GLU A 64 -8.06 6.34 -16.44
N ILE A 65 -7.65 5.11 -16.66
CA ILE A 65 -6.29 4.76 -17.04
C ILE A 65 -6.34 3.79 -18.18
N ILE A 66 -5.68 4.18 -19.28
CA ILE A 66 -5.70 3.45 -20.54
C ILE A 66 -4.29 3.02 -20.87
N ALA A 67 -4.11 1.74 -21.25
CA ALA A 67 -2.88 1.23 -21.83
C ALA A 67 -2.89 1.44 -23.36
N GLU A 68 -1.73 1.32 -23.97
CA GLU A 68 -1.53 1.60 -25.39
C GLU A 68 -2.11 0.49 -26.28
N ASP A 69 -2.71 0.87 -27.40
CA ASP A 69 -3.19 -0.06 -28.40
C ASP A 69 -2.04 -0.68 -29.19
N GLY A 70 -2.23 -1.91 -29.68
CA GLY A 70 -1.31 -2.54 -30.61
C GLY A 70 -1.43 -1.93 -32.01
N CYS A 71 -0.30 -1.80 -32.68
CA CYS A 71 -0.26 -1.30 -34.04
C CYS A 71 -0.79 -2.34 -35.05
N LYS A 72 -1.39 -1.87 -36.14
CA LYS A 72 -1.77 -2.73 -37.27
C LYS A 72 -0.56 -3.42 -37.89
N GLY A 73 -0.77 -4.59 -38.49
CA GLY A 73 0.23 -5.30 -39.28
C GLY A 73 0.74 -4.47 -40.47
N GLY A 74 1.94 -4.80 -40.93
CA GLY A 74 2.57 -4.21 -42.09
C GLY A 74 2.73 -5.18 -43.27
N PRO A 75 3.10 -4.68 -44.45
CA PRO A 75 3.45 -5.53 -45.59
C PRO A 75 4.72 -6.32 -45.32
N ASN A 76 5.02 -7.27 -46.20
CA ASN A 76 6.21 -8.14 -46.07
C ASN A 76 6.27 -8.95 -44.78
N LYS A 77 5.09 -9.43 -44.31
CA LYS A 77 4.92 -10.20 -43.06
C LYS A 77 5.38 -9.45 -41.80
N ARG A 78 5.50 -8.14 -41.82
CA ARG A 78 5.86 -7.34 -40.65
C ARG A 78 4.68 -7.32 -39.68
N SER A 79 4.90 -7.84 -38.49
CA SER A 79 3.93 -7.70 -37.40
C SER A 79 3.89 -6.26 -36.89
N GLY A 80 2.71 -5.78 -36.53
CA GLY A 80 2.55 -4.52 -35.82
C GLY A 80 3.27 -4.52 -34.47
N ALA A 81 3.76 -3.37 -34.03
CA ALA A 81 4.31 -3.22 -32.70
C ALA A 81 3.25 -3.51 -31.63
N SER A 82 3.63 -4.17 -30.54
CA SER A 82 2.75 -4.31 -29.38
C SER A 82 2.66 -3.00 -28.63
N GLY A 83 1.48 -2.67 -28.13
CA GLY A 83 1.30 -1.55 -27.20
C GLY A 83 2.05 -1.77 -25.90
N GLU A 84 2.53 -0.70 -25.29
CA GLU A 84 3.23 -0.73 -24.01
C GLU A 84 2.28 -1.03 -22.85
N ASP A 85 2.73 -1.88 -21.94
CA ASP A 85 1.99 -2.18 -20.71
C ASP A 85 2.01 -0.95 -19.78
N ARG A 86 0.86 -0.61 -19.19
CA ARG A 86 0.73 0.52 -18.28
C ARG A 86 0.93 0.05 -16.84
N ILE A 87 2.09 0.37 -16.26
CA ILE A 87 2.39 0.04 -14.86
C ILE A 87 1.96 1.20 -13.97
N LEU A 88 1.13 0.90 -12.98
CA LEU A 88 0.63 1.82 -11.98
C LEU A 88 1.20 1.45 -10.63
N LYS A 89 1.87 2.40 -10.00
CA LYS A 89 2.42 2.21 -8.67
C LYS A 89 1.35 2.52 -7.63
N VAL A 90 1.17 1.60 -6.67
CA VAL A 90 0.26 1.72 -5.53
C VAL A 90 1.03 1.46 -4.24
N PRO A 91 0.59 2.01 -3.09
CA PRO A 91 1.20 1.70 -1.81
C PRO A 91 1.13 0.20 -1.48
N CYS A 92 2.11 -0.30 -0.73
CA CYS A 92 2.02 -1.64 -0.15
C CYS A 92 0.82 -1.76 0.79
N GLY A 93 0.10 -2.89 0.74
CA GLY A 93 -1.14 -3.10 1.48
C GLY A 93 -2.39 -2.61 0.75
N THR A 94 -2.29 -2.36 -0.56
CA THR A 94 -3.46 -2.01 -1.38
C THR A 94 -4.20 -3.28 -1.79
N GLU A 95 -5.46 -3.41 -1.36
CA GLU A 95 -6.41 -4.40 -1.85
C GLU A 95 -7.12 -3.86 -3.08
N ILE A 96 -7.27 -4.72 -4.08
CA ILE A 96 -7.96 -4.43 -5.32
C ILE A 96 -9.26 -5.22 -5.35
N ARG A 97 -10.38 -4.54 -5.46
CA ARG A 97 -11.72 -5.14 -5.51
C ARG A 97 -12.44 -4.75 -6.78
N ASP A 98 -13.09 -5.69 -7.42
CA ASP A 98 -14.00 -5.38 -8.53
C ASP A 98 -15.28 -4.71 -7.98
N ILE A 99 -15.62 -3.54 -8.52
CA ILE A 99 -16.79 -2.78 -8.07
C ILE A 99 -18.09 -3.49 -8.42
N LYS A 100 -18.14 -4.21 -9.54
CA LYS A 100 -19.37 -4.86 -10.03
C LYS A 100 -19.72 -6.12 -9.24
N THR A 101 -18.72 -6.95 -8.94
CA THR A 101 -18.94 -8.25 -8.28
C THR A 101 -18.62 -8.23 -6.80
N GLY A 102 -17.88 -7.23 -6.32
CA GLY A 102 -17.38 -7.16 -4.95
C GLY A 102 -16.24 -8.15 -4.66
N ILE A 103 -15.77 -8.90 -5.64
CA ILE A 103 -14.73 -9.92 -5.48
C ILE A 103 -13.37 -9.22 -5.32
N ILE A 104 -12.55 -9.74 -4.41
CA ILE A 104 -11.17 -9.30 -4.24
C ILE A 104 -10.34 -9.92 -5.37
N LEU A 105 -9.78 -9.08 -6.23
CA LEU A 105 -8.91 -9.50 -7.33
C LEU A 105 -7.48 -9.78 -6.86
N GLY A 106 -7.04 -9.09 -5.80
CA GLY A 106 -5.73 -9.31 -5.20
C GLY A 106 -5.41 -8.33 -4.07
N ASP A 107 -4.30 -8.63 -3.37
CA ASP A 107 -3.75 -7.83 -2.28
C ASP A 107 -2.24 -7.66 -2.51
N LEU A 108 -1.79 -6.43 -2.65
CA LEU A 108 -0.40 -6.08 -2.91
C LEU A 108 0.31 -5.71 -1.61
N THR A 109 0.82 -6.71 -0.90
CA THR A 109 1.42 -6.54 0.43
C THR A 109 2.93 -6.33 0.43
N LYS A 110 3.64 -6.80 -0.60
CA LYS A 110 5.11 -6.76 -0.68
C LYS A 110 5.58 -5.75 -1.72
N ASP A 111 6.71 -5.09 -1.44
CA ASP A 111 7.35 -4.19 -2.40
C ASP A 111 7.62 -4.89 -3.73
N LYS A 112 7.39 -4.17 -4.83
CA LYS A 112 7.51 -4.66 -6.22
C LYS A 112 6.62 -5.85 -6.59
N GLN A 113 5.72 -6.28 -5.69
CA GLN A 113 4.68 -7.23 -6.05
C GLN A 113 3.79 -6.60 -7.12
N SER A 114 3.52 -7.34 -8.20
CA SER A 114 2.71 -6.86 -9.31
C SER A 114 1.52 -7.78 -9.56
N LEU A 115 0.43 -7.19 -10.04
CA LEU A 115 -0.79 -7.90 -10.43
C LEU A 115 -1.31 -7.28 -11.73
N THR A 116 -1.48 -8.10 -12.75
CA THR A 116 -2.13 -7.70 -14.00
C THR A 116 -3.63 -7.73 -13.79
N ILE A 117 -4.29 -6.57 -13.94
CA ILE A 117 -5.75 -6.43 -13.73
C ILE A 117 -6.49 -6.51 -15.07
N ALA A 118 -6.00 -5.80 -16.08
CA ALA A 118 -6.63 -5.78 -17.38
C ALA A 118 -5.64 -6.27 -18.45
N ILE A 119 -6.03 -7.30 -19.20
CA ILE A 119 -5.18 -7.91 -20.20
C ILE A 119 -5.44 -7.26 -21.56
N GLY A 120 -4.36 -6.88 -22.24
CA GLY A 120 -4.41 -6.32 -23.59
C GLY A 120 -4.97 -7.26 -24.64
N GLY A 121 -5.72 -6.72 -25.57
CA GLY A 121 -6.34 -7.45 -26.66
C GLY A 121 -5.30 -8.11 -27.57
N ARG A 122 -5.60 -9.29 -28.07
CA ARG A 122 -4.75 -9.98 -29.04
C ARG A 122 -4.80 -9.31 -30.40
N GLY A 123 -3.64 -9.15 -31.05
CA GLY A 123 -3.57 -8.69 -32.42
C GLY A 123 -4.24 -9.65 -33.40
N GLY A 124 -4.83 -9.09 -34.45
CA GLY A 124 -5.46 -9.85 -35.53
C GLY A 124 -4.43 -10.47 -36.47
N HIS A 125 -4.80 -11.52 -37.16
CA HIS A 125 -3.97 -12.21 -38.15
C HIS A 125 -4.06 -11.54 -39.51
N GLY A 126 -2.91 -11.35 -40.17
CA GLY A 126 -2.84 -10.93 -41.55
C GLY A 126 -3.10 -12.07 -42.54
N ASN A 127 -3.30 -11.71 -43.82
CA ASN A 127 -3.62 -12.73 -44.83
C ASN A 127 -2.55 -13.79 -45.02
N ALA A 128 -1.28 -13.52 -44.69
CA ALA A 128 -0.21 -14.50 -44.78
C ALA A 128 -0.43 -15.69 -43.82
N TYR A 129 -1.20 -15.51 -42.74
CA TYR A 129 -1.54 -16.58 -41.79
C TYR A 129 -2.50 -17.62 -42.40
N TYR A 130 -3.38 -17.20 -43.32
CA TYR A 130 -4.41 -18.05 -43.93
C TYR A 130 -3.94 -18.75 -45.19
N LEU A 131 -2.65 -18.62 -45.54
CA LEU A 131 -2.07 -19.34 -46.68
C LEU A 131 -2.17 -20.83 -46.46
N SER A 132 -2.81 -21.51 -47.40
CA SER A 132 -2.94 -22.99 -47.42
C SER A 132 -2.85 -23.53 -48.83
N ASN A 133 -2.72 -24.86 -48.95
CA ASN A 133 -2.71 -25.52 -50.26
C ASN A 133 -4.02 -25.32 -51.05
N GLN A 134 -5.14 -25.17 -50.34
CA GLN A 134 -6.45 -24.91 -50.92
C GLN A 134 -6.68 -23.44 -51.25
N ASN A 135 -6.07 -22.50 -50.47
CA ASN A 135 -6.17 -21.08 -50.71
C ASN A 135 -4.78 -20.45 -50.76
N ARG A 136 -4.24 -20.26 -51.95
CA ARG A 136 -2.89 -19.72 -52.15
C ARG A 136 -2.85 -18.18 -52.19
N ALA A 137 -4.01 -17.52 -52.28
CA ALA A 137 -4.11 -16.06 -52.28
C ALA A 137 -5.24 -15.57 -51.38
N PRO A 138 -5.14 -15.83 -50.03
CA PRO A 138 -6.19 -15.37 -49.10
C PRO A 138 -6.28 -13.86 -49.06
N GLU A 139 -7.49 -13.33 -49.14
CA GLU A 139 -7.83 -11.91 -49.02
C GLU A 139 -8.47 -11.58 -47.65
N SER A 140 -8.45 -12.50 -46.72
CA SER A 140 -9.02 -12.33 -45.39
C SER A 140 -7.95 -11.95 -44.37
N PHE A 141 -8.36 -11.15 -43.41
CA PHE A 141 -7.60 -10.86 -42.20
C PHE A 141 -8.56 -10.84 -41.01
N THR A 142 -8.03 -10.83 -39.78
CA THR A 142 -8.84 -10.62 -38.59
C THR A 142 -8.52 -9.28 -37.95
N GLU A 143 -9.54 -8.69 -37.35
CA GLU A 143 -9.37 -7.51 -36.51
C GLU A 143 -8.70 -7.90 -35.18
N GLY A 144 -8.02 -6.95 -34.57
CA GLY A 144 -7.53 -7.07 -33.21
C GLY A 144 -8.69 -7.13 -32.21
N LYS A 145 -8.52 -7.95 -31.18
CA LYS A 145 -9.51 -8.06 -30.11
C LYS A 145 -9.43 -6.86 -29.20
N ASP A 146 -10.57 -6.46 -28.65
CA ASP A 146 -10.61 -5.41 -27.63
C ASP A 146 -9.87 -5.88 -26.36
N GLY A 147 -9.23 -4.95 -25.66
CA GLY A 147 -8.65 -5.18 -24.36
C GLY A 147 -9.72 -5.26 -23.26
N GLU A 148 -9.35 -5.80 -22.13
CA GLU A 148 -10.24 -5.90 -20.96
C GLU A 148 -10.48 -4.52 -20.35
N ILE A 149 -11.68 -4.35 -19.77
CA ILE A 149 -12.05 -3.16 -19.03
C ILE A 149 -12.51 -3.60 -17.63
N TRP A 150 -11.87 -3.03 -16.61
CA TRP A 150 -12.20 -3.29 -15.22
C TRP A 150 -12.52 -1.99 -14.48
N GLU A 151 -13.57 -2.03 -13.68
CA GLU A 151 -13.91 -0.97 -12.73
C GLU A 151 -13.53 -1.46 -11.34
N VAL A 152 -12.44 -0.93 -10.80
CA VAL A 152 -11.89 -1.43 -9.53
C VAL A 152 -11.89 -0.36 -8.46
N GLN A 153 -12.15 -0.80 -7.24
CA GLN A 153 -11.91 -0.05 -6.03
C GLN A 153 -10.55 -0.45 -5.47
N LEU A 154 -9.69 0.52 -5.32
CA LEU A 154 -8.46 0.39 -4.57
C LEU A 154 -8.75 0.76 -3.12
N GLU A 155 -8.43 -0.12 -2.19
CA GLU A 155 -8.56 0.12 -0.76
C GLU A 155 -7.20 -0.12 -0.11
N LEU A 156 -6.63 0.93 0.45
CA LEU A 156 -5.38 0.86 1.17
C LEU A 156 -5.63 0.36 2.59
N LYS A 157 -5.35 -0.91 2.83
CA LYS A 157 -5.33 -1.49 4.17
C LYS A 157 -4.06 -1.04 4.87
N LEU A 158 -4.12 0.11 5.48
CA LEU A 158 -3.00 0.77 6.11
C LEU A 158 -2.35 -0.13 7.14
N LEU A 159 -1.15 -0.53 6.82
CA LEU A 159 -0.21 -1.14 7.76
C LEU A 159 0.57 0.00 8.40
N ALA A 160 0.17 0.45 9.58
CA ALA A 160 1.01 1.36 10.34
C ALA A 160 2.35 0.68 10.60
N GLU A 161 3.44 1.36 10.24
CA GLU A 161 4.79 0.85 10.52
C GLU A 161 5.14 1.02 12.00
N VAL A 162 4.58 2.07 12.64
CA VAL A 162 4.76 2.38 14.06
C VAL A 162 3.43 2.36 14.77
N GLY A 163 3.26 1.44 15.71
CA GLY A 163 2.12 1.42 16.61
C GLY A 163 2.43 2.15 17.91
N ILE A 164 1.56 3.05 18.35
CA ILE A 164 1.68 3.72 19.66
C ILE A 164 0.75 3.02 20.63
N ILE A 165 1.32 2.50 21.70
CA ILE A 165 0.60 1.84 22.79
C ILE A 165 0.79 2.61 24.09
N GLY A 166 -0.11 2.45 25.02
CA GLY A 166 -0.08 3.10 26.34
C GLY A 166 -1.47 3.28 26.90
N LEU A 167 -1.56 3.55 28.20
CA LEU A 167 -2.82 3.76 28.91
C LEU A 167 -3.63 4.96 28.36
N PRO A 168 -4.93 5.09 28.63
CA PRO A 168 -5.70 6.30 28.32
C PRO A 168 -5.00 7.52 28.90
N ASN A 169 -5.12 8.63 28.23
CA ASN A 169 -4.53 9.93 28.63
C ASN A 169 -2.99 9.97 28.66
N ALA A 170 -2.25 8.94 28.31
CA ALA A 170 -0.79 8.99 28.18
C ALA A 170 -0.30 9.96 27.10
N GLY A 171 -1.20 10.52 26.28
CA GLY A 171 -0.89 11.52 25.26
C GLY A 171 -0.63 10.94 23.87
N LYS A 172 -1.12 9.74 23.58
CA LYS A 172 -0.93 9.06 22.27
C LYS A 172 -1.42 9.89 21.09
N SER A 173 -2.67 10.34 21.14
CA SER A 173 -3.27 11.14 20.07
C SER A 173 -2.61 12.51 19.94
N THR A 174 -2.15 13.10 21.06
CA THR A 174 -1.37 14.35 21.07
C THR A 174 -0.03 14.14 20.37
N LEU A 175 0.69 13.05 20.70
CA LEU A 175 1.95 12.72 20.06
C LEU A 175 1.77 12.61 18.54
N ILE A 176 0.78 11.84 18.07
CA ILE A 176 0.50 11.70 16.64
C ILE A 176 0.21 13.06 15.99
N SER A 177 -0.60 13.89 16.62
CA SER A 177 -0.96 15.20 16.06
C SER A 177 0.24 16.15 15.91
N VAL A 178 1.21 16.01 16.79
CA VAL A 178 2.41 16.88 16.82
C VAL A 178 3.49 16.40 15.85
N VAL A 179 3.68 15.07 15.71
CA VAL A 179 4.70 14.51 14.80
C VAL A 179 4.21 14.35 13.38
N SER A 180 2.91 14.32 13.17
CA SER A 180 2.33 14.16 11.84
C SER A 180 2.52 15.38 10.96
N SER A 181 2.92 15.16 9.71
CA SER A 181 3.05 16.22 8.68
C SER A 181 1.70 16.66 8.10
N ALA A 182 0.62 15.95 8.41
CA ALA A 182 -0.75 16.26 8.01
C ALA A 182 -1.66 16.11 9.23
N ARG A 183 -2.85 16.74 9.20
CA ARG A 183 -3.84 16.51 10.26
C ARG A 183 -4.11 15.01 10.38
N PRO A 184 -4.01 14.43 11.59
CA PRO A 184 -4.31 13.02 11.79
C PRO A 184 -5.69 12.71 11.26
N LYS A 185 -5.82 11.59 10.56
CA LYS A 185 -7.09 11.12 10.03
C LYS A 185 -7.67 10.10 10.98
N ILE A 186 -8.90 10.31 11.34
CA ILE A 186 -9.72 9.32 12.01
C ILE A 186 -10.19 8.35 10.92
N ALA A 187 -9.72 7.11 10.96
CA ALA A 187 -10.06 6.11 9.96
C ALA A 187 -11.10 5.14 10.53
N ASN A 188 -12.29 5.11 9.92
CA ASN A 188 -13.33 4.13 10.23
C ASN A 188 -12.99 2.81 9.56
N TYR A 189 -12.41 1.88 10.29
CA TYR A 189 -12.23 0.52 9.80
C TYR A 189 -13.45 -0.34 10.17
N PRO A 190 -14.03 -1.07 9.21
CA PRO A 190 -15.23 -1.87 9.44
C PRO A 190 -15.07 -2.95 10.52
N PHE A 191 -13.83 -3.26 10.89
CA PHE A 191 -13.45 -4.29 11.85
C PHE A 191 -12.94 -3.73 13.20
N THR A 192 -13.00 -2.40 13.40
CA THR A 192 -12.60 -1.78 14.68
C THR A 192 -13.80 -1.19 15.39
N THR A 193 -14.00 -1.56 16.65
CA THR A 193 -14.99 -0.94 17.53
C THR A 193 -14.52 0.43 18.02
N LEU A 194 -13.21 0.66 18.04
CA LEU A 194 -12.56 1.92 18.39
C LEU A 194 -11.79 2.44 17.18
N ILE A 195 -11.95 3.70 16.86
CA ILE A 195 -11.43 4.35 15.67
C ILE A 195 -9.98 4.79 15.94
N PRO A 196 -8.98 4.24 15.23
CA PRO A 196 -7.58 4.63 15.42
C PRO A 196 -7.29 6.00 14.81
N ASN A 197 -6.42 6.78 15.46
CA ASN A 197 -5.85 7.98 14.88
C ASN A 197 -4.59 7.61 14.08
N LEU A 198 -4.53 8.04 12.84
CA LEU A 198 -3.41 7.80 11.94
C LEU A 198 -2.69 9.10 11.62
N GLY A 199 -1.36 9.07 11.66
CA GLY A 199 -0.52 10.21 11.29
C GLY A 199 0.63 9.80 10.38
N VAL A 200 0.80 10.53 9.30
CA VAL A 200 1.96 10.35 8.40
C VAL A 200 3.10 11.22 8.91
N VAL A 201 4.20 10.60 9.29
CA VAL A 201 5.42 11.26 9.75
C VAL A 201 6.47 11.18 8.65
N ARG A 202 6.94 12.34 8.18
CA ARG A 202 7.93 12.42 7.10
C ARG A 202 9.35 12.49 7.64
N LYS A 203 10.24 11.81 6.97
CA LYS A 203 11.67 11.98 7.10
C LYS A 203 12.13 13.15 6.23
N ILE A 204 13.23 13.81 6.60
CA ILE A 204 13.80 14.93 5.85
C ILE A 204 14.10 14.55 4.40
N ASP A 205 14.48 13.29 4.15
CA ASP A 205 14.81 12.74 2.84
C ASP A 205 13.59 12.40 1.94
N GLY A 206 12.38 12.80 2.35
CA GLY A 206 11.15 12.59 1.56
C GLY A 206 10.40 11.29 1.85
N ASN A 207 11.06 10.28 2.41
CA ASN A 207 10.43 9.06 2.88
C ASN A 207 9.67 9.35 4.18
N GLY A 208 8.56 8.65 4.41
CA GLY A 208 7.80 8.80 5.63
C GLY A 208 7.36 7.43 6.15
N CYS A 209 6.80 7.41 7.36
CA CYS A 209 6.14 6.23 7.88
C CYS A 209 4.79 6.59 8.51
N LEU A 210 3.93 5.61 8.63
CA LEU A 210 2.62 5.75 9.22
C LEU A 210 2.65 5.36 10.68
N PHE A 211 2.25 6.30 11.54
CA PHE A 211 2.01 6.09 12.97
C PHE A 211 0.53 5.82 13.19
N ALA A 212 0.21 4.83 14.00
CA ALA A 212 -1.16 4.55 14.43
C ALA A 212 -1.27 4.57 15.95
N ASP A 213 -2.26 5.27 16.47
CA ASP A 213 -2.74 5.10 17.84
C ASP A 213 -3.44 3.75 17.93
N ILE A 214 -3.02 2.93 18.88
CA ILE A 214 -3.62 1.63 19.16
C ILE A 214 -4.53 1.81 20.36
N PRO A 215 -5.82 2.16 20.16
CA PRO A 215 -6.76 2.30 21.26
C PRO A 215 -7.16 0.92 21.79
N GLY A 216 -7.48 0.83 23.07
CA GLY A 216 -8.16 -0.34 23.64
C GLY A 216 -7.26 -1.53 24.01
N LEU A 217 -5.96 -1.32 24.25
CA LEU A 217 -5.14 -2.29 24.97
C LEU A 217 -5.44 -2.32 26.51
N ILE A 218 -6.64 -1.87 26.94
CA ILE A 218 -6.96 -1.75 28.35
C ILE A 218 -8.25 -2.44 28.67
N SER A 219 -8.21 -3.22 29.76
CA SER A 219 -9.31 -3.88 30.50
C SER A 219 -10.41 -4.51 29.62
N GLY A 220 -10.33 -5.81 29.43
CA GLY A 220 -11.37 -6.65 28.82
C GLY A 220 -11.17 -6.97 27.33
N ALA A 221 -10.11 -6.50 26.69
CA ALA A 221 -9.85 -6.83 25.30
C ALA A 221 -9.48 -8.32 25.10
N ALA A 222 -8.93 -8.98 26.14
CA ALA A 222 -8.67 -10.41 26.13
C ALA A 222 -9.93 -11.26 26.30
N ASP A 223 -11.00 -10.68 26.89
CA ASP A 223 -12.24 -11.39 27.20
C ASP A 223 -13.32 -11.26 26.11
N GLY A 224 -12.93 -10.80 24.90
CA GLY A 224 -13.80 -10.79 23.72
C GLY A 224 -14.75 -9.58 23.61
N VAL A 225 -14.74 -8.64 24.54
CA VAL A 225 -15.59 -7.44 24.54
C VAL A 225 -14.87 -6.22 23.96
N GLY A 226 -13.58 -6.37 23.58
CA GLY A 226 -12.70 -5.32 23.07
C GLY A 226 -12.48 -5.37 21.55
N LEU A 227 -11.34 -4.89 21.13
CA LEU A 227 -10.87 -4.84 19.76
C LEU A 227 -10.99 -6.19 19.05
N GLY A 228 -11.65 -6.24 17.91
CA GLY A 228 -11.83 -7.46 17.14
C GLY A 228 -10.48 -8.09 16.73
N HIS A 229 -10.46 -9.41 16.57
CA HIS A 229 -9.28 -10.18 16.15
C HIS A 229 -8.58 -9.62 14.89
N ASP A 230 -9.30 -8.90 14.05
CA ASP A 230 -8.78 -8.31 12.82
C ASP A 230 -7.91 -7.09 13.10
N PHE A 231 -8.25 -6.25 14.10
CA PHE A 231 -7.41 -5.12 14.48
C PHE A 231 -6.06 -5.56 15.09
N LEU A 232 -6.07 -6.64 15.87
CA LEU A 232 -4.84 -7.24 16.40
C LEU A 232 -3.93 -7.80 15.32
N ARG A 233 -4.53 -8.30 14.23
CA ARG A 233 -3.79 -8.72 13.03
C ARG A 233 -3.08 -7.53 12.37
N HIS A 234 -3.65 -6.33 12.45
CA HIS A 234 -3.01 -5.11 11.95
C HIS A 234 -1.86 -4.64 12.85
N ILE A 235 -1.99 -4.77 14.17
CA ILE A 235 -0.87 -4.50 15.10
C ILE A 235 0.30 -5.46 14.85
N GLN A 236 0.03 -6.71 14.55
CA GLN A 236 1.09 -7.68 14.20
C GLN A 236 1.91 -7.26 12.98
N ARG A 237 1.35 -6.46 12.10
CA ARG A 237 2.01 -5.95 10.89
C ARG A 237 2.83 -4.69 11.14
N THR A 238 2.70 -4.02 12.30
CA THR A 238 3.57 -2.89 12.66
C THR A 238 5.02 -3.39 12.80
N LYS A 239 5.99 -2.60 12.35
CA LYS A 239 7.41 -2.93 12.50
C LYS A 239 7.88 -2.70 13.93
N ILE A 240 7.46 -1.59 14.53
CA ILE A 240 7.91 -1.12 15.84
C ILE A 240 6.71 -0.70 16.67
N LEU A 241 6.82 -0.86 18.00
CA LEU A 241 5.87 -0.31 18.96
C LEU A 241 6.53 0.81 19.78
N VAL A 242 5.84 1.93 19.92
CA VAL A 242 6.20 3.03 20.83
C VAL A 242 5.30 2.89 22.05
N HIS A 243 5.88 2.51 23.19
CA HIS A 243 5.17 2.40 24.46
C HIS A 243 5.25 3.74 25.19
N LEU A 244 4.14 4.45 25.20
CA LEU A 244 4.02 5.77 25.79
C LEU A 244 3.49 5.68 27.22
N ILE A 245 4.26 6.17 28.19
CA ILE A 245 3.96 6.15 29.61
C ILE A 245 3.78 7.59 30.08
N ASP A 246 2.80 7.83 30.92
CA ASP A 246 2.53 9.14 31.52
C ASP A 246 3.44 9.36 32.74
N ALA A 247 4.27 10.41 32.72
CA ALA A 247 5.17 10.75 33.82
C ALA A 247 4.42 11.24 35.09
N ILE A 248 3.20 11.74 34.92
CA ILE A 248 2.35 12.25 36.03
C ILE A 248 1.38 11.21 36.56
N ALA A 249 1.39 10.00 36.04
CA ALA A 249 0.57 8.93 36.58
C ALA A 249 0.93 8.67 38.05
N GLU A 250 -0.02 8.19 38.86
CA GLU A 250 0.22 7.82 40.26
C GLU A 250 1.33 6.77 40.37
N ASN A 251 1.38 5.81 39.44
CA ASN A 251 2.42 4.79 39.38
C ASN A 251 2.81 4.45 37.93
N PRO A 252 3.74 5.19 37.31
CA PRO A 252 4.18 4.93 35.94
C PRO A 252 4.78 3.54 35.71
N LEU A 253 5.37 2.93 36.76
CA LEU A 253 5.91 1.57 36.68
C LEU A 253 4.80 0.53 36.56
N HIS A 254 3.73 0.71 37.34
CA HIS A 254 2.56 -0.18 37.26
C HIS A 254 1.85 -0.04 35.92
N ASP A 255 1.74 1.17 35.38
CA ASP A 255 1.18 1.41 34.05
C ASP A 255 1.97 0.69 32.96
N PHE A 256 3.28 0.66 33.07
CA PHE A 256 4.15 -0.13 32.19
C PHE A 256 3.85 -1.62 32.30
N GLU A 257 3.75 -2.16 33.53
CA GLU A 257 3.50 -3.57 33.78
C GLU A 257 2.13 -4.03 33.26
N ILE A 258 1.10 -3.22 33.41
CA ILE A 258 -0.25 -3.50 32.86
C ILE A 258 -0.17 -3.77 31.35
N ILE A 259 0.47 -2.87 30.60
CA ILE A 259 0.60 -3.03 29.15
C ILE A 259 1.45 -4.25 28.79
N GLU A 260 2.52 -4.53 29.54
CA GLU A 260 3.33 -5.75 29.34
C GLU A 260 2.50 -7.02 29.53
N GLN A 261 1.67 -7.06 30.58
CA GLN A 261 0.79 -8.20 30.84
C GLN A 261 -0.27 -8.35 29.75
N GLU A 262 -0.83 -7.26 29.24
CA GLU A 262 -1.78 -7.32 28.15
C GLU A 262 -1.14 -7.82 26.86
N LEU A 263 0.03 -7.30 26.49
CA LEU A 263 0.77 -7.79 25.32
C LEU A 263 1.10 -9.29 25.46
N LYS A 264 1.38 -9.77 26.67
CA LYS A 264 1.63 -11.18 26.98
C LYS A 264 0.37 -12.04 26.79
N LYS A 265 -0.78 -11.57 27.28
CA LYS A 265 -2.07 -12.27 27.11
C LYS A 265 -2.46 -12.43 25.65
N TYR A 266 -2.16 -11.42 24.82
CA TYR A 266 -2.41 -11.48 23.40
C TYR A 266 -1.54 -12.50 22.66
N GLY A 267 -0.35 -12.80 23.15
CA GLY A 267 0.58 -13.74 22.53
C GLY A 267 0.96 -13.30 21.11
N LYS A 268 0.98 -14.23 20.17
CA LYS A 268 1.12 -14.00 18.72
C LYS A 268 2.33 -13.11 18.32
N GLY A 269 3.45 -13.17 19.07
CA GLY A 269 4.69 -12.48 18.72
C GLY A 269 4.69 -10.96 18.98
N LEU A 270 3.71 -10.40 19.69
CA LEU A 270 3.69 -8.97 20.04
C LEU A 270 4.72 -8.61 21.11
N LEU A 271 5.06 -9.55 22.00
CA LEU A 271 6.13 -9.37 22.99
C LEU A 271 7.51 -9.29 22.35
N ASP A 272 7.71 -10.04 21.26
CA ASP A 272 9.00 -10.12 20.57
C ASP A 272 9.27 -8.92 19.67
N LYS A 273 8.25 -8.06 19.47
CA LYS A 273 8.40 -6.85 18.67
C LYS A 273 9.36 -5.86 19.31
N GLU A 274 10.09 -5.20 18.44
CA GLU A 274 10.96 -4.13 18.86
C GLU A 274 10.14 -2.97 19.43
N ARG A 275 10.50 -2.52 20.65
CA ARG A 275 9.75 -1.48 21.36
C ARG A 275 10.67 -0.38 21.82
N ILE A 276 10.17 0.85 21.66
CA ILE A 276 10.78 2.07 22.19
C ILE A 276 9.92 2.52 23.37
N ILE A 277 10.53 2.64 24.55
CA ILE A 277 9.84 3.08 25.75
C ILE A 277 10.01 4.58 25.88
N VAL A 278 8.90 5.26 26.09
CA VAL A 278 8.84 6.73 26.09
C VAL A 278 8.06 7.22 27.28
N LEU A 279 8.69 8.06 28.09
CA LEU A 279 8.05 8.78 29.19
C LEU A 279 7.60 10.18 28.69
N ASN A 280 6.32 10.44 28.73
CA ASN A 280 5.70 11.66 28.21
C ASN A 280 5.23 12.59 29.33
N LYS A 281 4.94 13.84 29.00
CA LYS A 281 4.50 14.92 29.89
C LYS A 281 5.56 15.35 30.92
N ILE A 282 6.82 15.28 30.53
CA ILE A 282 7.95 15.62 31.41
C ILE A 282 7.94 17.06 31.90
N GLU A 283 7.18 17.93 31.23
CA GLU A 283 7.03 19.33 31.64
C GLU A 283 6.25 19.53 32.94
N LEU A 284 5.61 18.51 33.45
CA LEU A 284 4.75 18.57 34.64
C LEU A 284 5.38 17.90 35.87
N VAL A 285 6.62 17.45 35.75
CA VAL A 285 7.35 16.74 36.82
C VAL A 285 8.76 17.27 36.97
N ASP A 286 9.34 17.15 38.18
CA ASP A 286 10.69 17.60 38.48
C ASP A 286 11.77 16.71 37.83
N ASP A 287 12.90 17.32 37.47
CA ASP A 287 14.03 16.62 36.82
C ASP A 287 14.59 15.47 37.64
N ASP A 288 14.62 15.58 38.98
CA ASP A 288 15.14 14.51 39.83
C ASP A 288 14.18 13.33 39.89
N TYR A 289 12.88 13.58 39.92
CA TYR A 289 11.87 12.52 39.80
C TYR A 289 11.97 11.81 38.44
N LEU A 290 12.14 12.58 37.35
CA LEU A 290 12.31 12.02 36.02
C LEU A 290 13.50 11.07 35.91
N LYS A 291 14.66 11.46 36.49
CA LYS A 291 15.86 10.60 36.52
C LYS A 291 15.59 9.28 37.24
N ILE A 292 14.93 9.35 38.43
CA ILE A 292 14.61 8.17 39.22
C ILE A 292 13.67 7.22 38.45
N ILE A 293 12.57 7.75 37.91
CA ILE A 293 11.57 6.94 37.17
C ILE A 293 12.16 6.38 35.90
N SER A 294 12.90 7.17 35.12
CA SER A 294 13.56 6.69 33.90
C SER A 294 14.49 5.54 34.20
N LYS A 295 15.32 5.64 35.24
CA LYS A 295 16.24 4.55 35.64
C LYS A 295 15.48 3.31 36.03
N LYS A 296 14.43 3.42 36.85
CA LYS A 296 13.60 2.28 37.25
C LYS A 296 12.92 1.60 36.03
N LEU A 297 12.42 2.38 35.08
CA LEU A 297 11.84 1.85 33.85
C LEU A 297 12.91 1.17 32.96
N GLU A 298 14.13 1.70 32.90
CA GLU A 298 15.25 1.07 32.20
C GLU A 298 15.62 -0.27 32.82
N ASP A 299 15.68 -0.32 34.14
CA ASP A 299 15.97 -1.56 34.89
C ASP A 299 14.89 -2.64 34.65
N LEU A 300 13.62 -2.26 34.66
CA LEU A 300 12.48 -3.15 34.39
C LEU A 300 12.43 -3.63 32.95
N SER A 301 12.56 -2.70 32.01
CA SER A 301 12.38 -2.98 30.57
C SER A 301 13.63 -3.53 29.91
N LYS A 302 14.81 -3.38 30.54
CA LYS A 302 16.15 -3.61 29.98
C LYS A 302 16.39 -2.87 28.66
N LYS A 303 15.71 -1.73 28.48
CA LYS A 303 15.78 -0.87 27.29
C LYS A 303 15.95 0.57 27.71
N LYS A 304 16.61 1.35 26.86
CA LYS A 304 16.74 2.79 27.06
C LYS A 304 15.37 3.47 27.03
N VAL A 305 15.10 4.33 28.00
CA VAL A 305 13.88 5.13 28.09
C VAL A 305 14.14 6.50 27.48
N LEU A 306 13.26 6.91 26.58
CA LEU A 306 13.28 8.27 26.02
C LEU A 306 12.30 9.14 26.80
N VAL A 307 12.70 10.39 27.05
CA VAL A 307 11.88 11.37 27.75
C VAL A 307 11.42 12.43 26.79
N ILE A 308 10.11 12.68 26.72
CA ILE A 308 9.52 13.66 25.79
C ILE A 308 8.44 14.52 26.46
N SER A 309 8.22 15.68 25.87
CA SER A 309 6.99 16.45 26.05
C SER A 309 6.31 16.58 24.69
N SER A 310 5.18 15.90 24.53
CA SER A 310 4.38 16.02 23.30
C SER A 310 3.81 17.42 23.14
N SER A 311 3.39 18.07 24.23
CA SER A 311 2.81 19.43 24.25
C SER A 311 3.85 20.50 23.91
N LEU A 312 5.03 20.45 24.52
CA LEU A 312 6.12 21.40 24.30
C LEU A 312 7.04 21.02 23.13
N LYS A 313 6.79 19.91 22.45
CA LYS A 313 7.61 19.38 21.34
C LYS A 313 9.07 19.10 21.71
N LYS A 314 9.37 18.84 22.99
CA LYS A 314 10.72 18.51 23.46
C LYS A 314 10.99 17.02 23.32
N GLY A 315 12.22 16.62 22.94
CA GLY A 315 12.65 15.22 22.82
C GLY A 315 12.10 14.48 21.61
N LEU A 316 11.23 15.08 20.77
CA LEU A 316 10.61 14.42 19.62
C LEU A 316 11.62 14.04 18.53
N SER A 317 12.65 14.87 18.32
CA SER A 317 13.72 14.58 17.36
C SER A 317 14.49 13.31 17.74
N SER A 318 14.75 13.10 19.03
CA SER A 318 15.40 11.89 19.55
C SER A 318 14.53 10.66 19.35
N LEU A 319 13.22 10.76 19.64
CA LEU A 319 12.25 9.69 19.39
C LEU A 319 12.21 9.33 17.91
N LEU A 320 12.06 10.32 17.03
CA LEU A 320 12.01 10.08 15.58
C LEU A 320 13.32 9.48 15.06
N SER A 321 14.48 9.93 15.53
CA SER A 321 15.76 9.34 15.18
C SER A 321 15.85 7.86 15.56
N GLU A 322 15.36 7.49 16.75
CA GLU A 322 15.33 6.09 17.18
C GLU A 322 14.35 5.24 16.38
N VAL A 323 13.21 5.80 16.01
CA VAL A 323 12.25 5.15 15.11
C VAL A 323 12.87 4.91 13.73
N TRP A 324 13.52 5.93 13.14
CA TRP A 324 14.14 5.83 11.82
C TRP A 324 15.32 4.86 11.73
N LYS A 325 16.02 4.60 12.82
CA LYS A 325 17.10 3.60 12.86
C LYS A 325 16.59 2.17 12.81
N ARG A 326 15.33 1.94 13.17
CA ARG A 326 14.75 0.61 13.38
C ARG A 326 13.71 0.22 12.31
N ILE A 327 13.29 1.15 11.47
CA ILE A 327 12.44 0.93 10.28
C ILE A 327 13.28 0.72 9.04
#